data_18f131d8e5bafac9a9148aa4e30e8644
#
_entry.id   18f131d8e5bafac9a9148aa4e30e8644
#
_cell.length_a   1.000
_cell.length_b   1.000
_cell.length_c   1.000
_cell.angle_alpha   90.00
_cell.angle_beta   90.00
_cell.angle_gamma   90.00
#
_symmetry.space_group_name_H-M   'P 1'
#
loop_
_entity.id
_entity.type
_entity.pdbx_description
1 polymer ?
#
loop_
_entity_poly.entity_id
_entity_poly.type
_entity_poly.pdbx_seq_one_letter_code
_entity_poly.pdbx_strand_id
1 'polypeptide(L)'
;TFSVFMYRRALDQIEMSIAYPNLPVKVFGFLPGITTPGGASHQAINDIAVMRSLPNFIVFETGDATDVESVIPLANSVPGPVYIRMVRGALPRLFPASDKIKLDKARILTQGEDLVILSSGICTEEAMRAVEILNNRNISVNHFHVTTLKPFTDPEILYAIKNTKFGVITMENHTKIGGLGTCVAELIAEHCLNKKLKKIALNDTYLHGASKRYLMKKYSIDANALIAKVEELIGRKLYILNKDLASARIDTYFNEKQQEAL
;
A
#
# COMPACT_ATOMS: atom_id res chain seq x y z
N THR A 1 -14.21 -12.62 -3.79
CA THR A 1 -13.42 -13.66 -4.47
C THR A 1 -11.93 -13.32 -4.44
N PHE A 2 -11.06 -14.18 -4.98
CA PHE A 2 -9.66 -13.81 -5.21
C PHE A 2 -9.57 -12.62 -6.17
N SER A 3 -8.74 -11.64 -5.86
CA SER A 3 -8.51 -10.46 -6.71
C SER A 3 -8.19 -10.86 -8.15
N VAL A 4 -7.30 -11.85 -8.32
CA VAL A 4 -6.84 -12.30 -9.64
C VAL A 4 -7.97 -12.81 -10.54
N PHE A 5 -8.92 -13.54 -9.98
CA PHE A 5 -10.01 -14.08 -10.79
C PHE A 5 -11.05 -13.03 -11.16
N MET A 6 -11.25 -12.08 -10.27
CA MET A 6 -12.16 -10.98 -10.49
C MET A 6 -11.70 -10.10 -11.66
N TYR A 7 -10.51 -9.51 -11.58
CA TYR A 7 -10.10 -8.55 -12.61
C TYR A 7 -9.67 -9.20 -13.93
N ARG A 8 -9.12 -10.44 -13.91
CA ARG A 8 -8.69 -11.10 -15.16
C ARG A 8 -9.84 -11.73 -15.94
N ARG A 9 -10.84 -12.31 -15.24
CA ARG A 9 -11.91 -13.09 -15.89
C ARG A 9 -13.19 -12.31 -16.10
N ALA A 10 -13.45 -11.28 -15.29
CA ALA A 10 -14.68 -10.52 -15.32
C ALA A 10 -14.47 -9.05 -15.70
N LEU A 11 -13.30 -8.68 -16.25
CA LEU A 11 -12.98 -7.29 -16.54
C LEU A 11 -13.99 -6.64 -17.48
N ASP A 12 -14.33 -7.29 -18.57
CA ASP A 12 -15.30 -6.78 -19.54
C ASP A 12 -16.67 -6.55 -18.89
N GLN A 13 -17.14 -7.51 -18.08
CA GLN A 13 -18.42 -7.39 -17.37
C GLN A 13 -18.37 -6.29 -16.30
N ILE A 14 -17.24 -6.15 -15.61
CA ILE A 14 -17.05 -5.07 -14.62
C ILE A 14 -17.07 -3.72 -15.32
N GLU A 15 -16.38 -3.59 -16.44
CA GLU A 15 -16.35 -2.35 -17.20
C GLU A 15 -17.71 -1.99 -17.80
N MET A 16 -18.31 -2.92 -18.56
CA MET A 16 -19.52 -2.64 -19.32
C MET A 16 -20.81 -2.72 -18.49
N SER A 17 -20.86 -3.57 -17.45
CA SER A 17 -22.08 -3.77 -16.67
C SER A 17 -22.07 -3.09 -15.30
N ILE A 18 -20.93 -2.55 -14.85
CA ILE A 18 -20.81 -1.86 -13.56
C ILE A 18 -20.23 -0.45 -13.72
N ALA A 19 -19.05 -0.32 -14.34
CA ALA A 19 -18.36 0.96 -14.44
C ALA A 19 -19.08 1.92 -15.41
N TYR A 20 -19.39 1.45 -16.61
CA TYR A 20 -20.03 2.26 -17.63
C TYR A 20 -21.40 2.83 -17.18
N PRO A 21 -22.35 2.03 -16.64
CA PRO A 21 -23.60 2.55 -16.11
C PRO A 21 -23.47 3.18 -14.71
N ASN A 22 -22.27 3.26 -14.16
CA ASN A 22 -21.98 3.83 -12.83
C ASN A 22 -22.80 3.24 -11.69
N LEU A 23 -22.93 1.92 -11.65
CA LEU A 23 -23.74 1.24 -10.62
C LEU A 23 -23.04 1.20 -9.26
N PRO A 24 -23.78 1.30 -8.15
CA PRO A 24 -23.21 1.31 -6.80
C PRO A 24 -22.76 -0.09 -6.30
N VAL A 25 -22.04 -0.81 -7.16
CA VAL A 25 -21.53 -2.17 -6.86
C VAL A 25 -20.20 -2.09 -6.12
N LYS A 26 -20.07 -2.85 -5.02
CA LYS A 26 -18.83 -2.95 -4.23
C LYS A 26 -18.15 -4.28 -4.52
N VAL A 27 -16.99 -4.21 -5.16
CA VAL A 27 -16.23 -5.37 -5.63
C VAL A 27 -15.08 -5.63 -4.65
N PHE A 28 -15.06 -6.82 -4.04
CA PHE A 28 -14.05 -7.21 -3.06
C PHE A 28 -13.06 -8.20 -3.68
N GLY A 29 -11.78 -7.80 -3.73
CA GLY A 29 -10.67 -8.62 -4.17
C GLY A 29 -9.80 -9.09 -3.00
N PHE A 30 -9.74 -10.42 -2.75
CA PHE A 30 -8.96 -10.99 -1.67
C PHE A 30 -7.64 -11.58 -2.15
N LEU A 31 -6.69 -11.73 -1.23
CA LEU A 31 -5.39 -12.39 -1.44
C LEU A 31 -4.58 -11.79 -2.61
N PRO A 32 -4.38 -10.47 -2.65
CA PRO A 32 -3.64 -9.84 -3.73
C PRO A 32 -2.14 -10.08 -3.66
N GLY A 33 -1.48 -10.04 -4.82
CA GLY A 33 -0.01 -10.08 -4.92
C GLY A 33 0.60 -11.29 -4.23
N ILE A 34 1.61 -11.04 -3.40
CA ILE A 34 2.40 -12.06 -2.68
C ILE A 34 1.67 -12.66 -1.45
N THR A 35 0.45 -12.25 -1.16
CA THR A 35 -0.29 -12.73 0.02
C THR A 35 -0.88 -14.13 -0.17
N THR A 36 -0.89 -14.65 -1.40
CA THR A 36 -1.25 -16.05 -1.69
C THR A 36 -0.04 -16.85 -2.12
N PRO A 37 0.11 -18.12 -1.63
CA PRO A 37 1.18 -18.99 -2.08
C PRO A 37 0.95 -19.62 -3.47
N GLY A 38 -0.19 -19.36 -4.10
CA GLY A 38 -0.66 -20.08 -5.29
C GLY A 38 0.07 -19.76 -6.61
N GLY A 39 1.12 -18.94 -6.60
CA GLY A 39 1.88 -18.58 -7.80
C GLY A 39 1.10 -17.67 -8.76
N ALA A 40 1.63 -17.48 -9.97
CA ALA A 40 1.15 -16.51 -10.96
C ALA A 40 -0.34 -16.63 -11.31
N SER A 41 -0.91 -17.81 -11.24
CA SER A 41 -2.34 -18.05 -11.53
C SER A 41 -3.26 -17.49 -10.43
N HIS A 42 -2.75 -17.31 -9.21
CA HIS A 42 -3.52 -16.85 -8.04
C HIS A 42 -3.09 -15.49 -7.51
N GLN A 43 -1.97 -14.95 -7.98
CA GLN A 43 -1.39 -13.69 -7.51
C GLN A 43 -1.84 -12.53 -8.39
N ALA A 44 -2.66 -11.63 -7.82
CA ALA A 44 -3.06 -10.39 -8.46
C ALA A 44 -1.96 -9.34 -8.26
N ILE A 45 -1.12 -9.12 -9.27
CA ILE A 45 0.02 -8.20 -9.20
C ILE A 45 -0.19 -6.89 -9.95
N ASN A 46 -1.28 -6.75 -10.70
CA ASN A 46 -1.60 -5.58 -11.52
C ASN A 46 -3.08 -5.18 -11.45
N ASP A 47 -3.80 -5.70 -10.47
CA ASP A 47 -5.23 -5.44 -10.26
C ASP A 47 -5.52 -3.95 -9.97
N ILE A 48 -4.69 -3.27 -9.17
CA ILE A 48 -4.82 -1.84 -8.91
C ILE A 48 -4.71 -1.04 -10.21
N ALA A 49 -3.72 -1.35 -11.05
CA ALA A 49 -3.52 -0.67 -12.33
C ALA A 49 -4.76 -0.77 -13.24
N VAL A 50 -5.32 -1.98 -13.34
CA VAL A 50 -6.53 -2.24 -14.13
C VAL A 50 -7.74 -1.53 -13.55
N MET A 51 -7.98 -1.63 -12.24
CA MET A 51 -9.15 -1.01 -11.62
C MET A 51 -9.05 0.53 -11.58
N ARG A 52 -7.83 1.08 -11.47
CA ARG A 52 -7.62 2.53 -11.56
C ARG A 52 -7.94 3.08 -12.96
N SER A 53 -7.71 2.32 -14.01
CA SER A 53 -7.99 2.77 -15.38
C SER A 53 -9.49 2.84 -15.69
N LEU A 54 -10.35 2.12 -14.97
CA LEU A 54 -11.79 2.13 -15.19
C LEU A 54 -12.42 3.46 -14.73
N PRO A 55 -13.15 4.18 -15.59
CA PRO A 55 -13.92 5.35 -15.17
C PRO A 55 -14.89 5.02 -14.03
N ASN A 56 -15.24 6.01 -13.23
CA ASN A 56 -16.20 5.94 -12.10
C ASN A 56 -15.76 5.12 -10.90
N PHE A 57 -14.83 4.16 -11.03
CA PHE A 57 -14.36 3.35 -9.90
C PHE A 57 -13.59 4.18 -8.87
N ILE A 58 -13.89 3.96 -7.59
CA ILE A 58 -13.01 4.26 -6.46
C ILE A 58 -12.22 3.01 -6.13
N VAL A 59 -10.93 3.16 -5.80
CA VAL A 59 -10.03 2.03 -5.50
C VAL A 59 -9.42 2.19 -4.12
N PHE A 60 -9.70 1.22 -3.26
CA PHE A 60 -9.12 1.11 -1.91
C PHE A 60 -8.18 -0.09 -1.80
N GLU A 61 -7.14 0.05 -0.97
CA GLU A 61 -6.32 -1.04 -0.47
C GLU A 61 -6.23 -0.96 1.06
N THR A 62 -6.59 -2.04 1.75
CA THR A 62 -6.58 -2.11 3.21
C THR A 62 -5.28 -2.70 3.74
N GLY A 63 -4.73 -2.17 4.84
CA GLY A 63 -3.51 -2.63 5.47
C GLY A 63 -3.72 -3.60 6.63
N ASP A 64 -4.82 -3.45 7.38
CA ASP A 64 -5.12 -4.23 8.58
C ASP A 64 -6.62 -4.42 8.82
N ALA A 65 -6.98 -4.98 9.96
CA ALA A 65 -8.38 -5.20 10.35
C ALA A 65 -9.14 -3.88 10.59
N THR A 66 -8.48 -2.83 11.10
CA THR A 66 -9.09 -1.52 11.30
C THR A 66 -9.51 -0.88 9.99
N ASP A 67 -8.65 -0.98 8.98
CA ASP A 67 -8.98 -0.52 7.64
C ASP A 67 -10.17 -1.30 7.05
N VAL A 68 -10.18 -2.64 7.21
CA VAL A 68 -11.28 -3.49 6.73
C VAL A 68 -12.61 -3.10 7.37
N GLU A 69 -12.63 -2.96 8.69
CA GLU A 69 -13.83 -2.54 9.44
C GLU A 69 -14.32 -1.14 9.04
N SER A 70 -13.40 -0.28 8.66
CA SER A 70 -13.66 1.12 8.31
C SER A 70 -14.05 1.32 6.84
N VAL A 71 -13.44 0.55 5.92
CA VAL A 71 -13.68 0.71 4.47
C VAL A 71 -15.07 0.28 4.06
N ILE A 72 -15.66 -0.71 4.72
CA ILE A 72 -16.98 -1.25 4.36
C ILE A 72 -18.10 -0.19 4.47
N PRO A 73 -18.30 0.49 5.62
CA PRO A 73 -19.29 1.57 5.69
C PRO A 73 -18.94 2.75 4.80
N LEU A 74 -17.65 3.09 4.65
CA LEU A 74 -17.21 4.15 3.76
C LEU A 74 -17.55 3.83 2.30
N ALA A 75 -17.23 2.63 1.83
CA ALA A 75 -17.56 2.21 0.47
C ALA A 75 -19.07 2.20 0.22
N ASN A 76 -19.89 1.83 1.22
CA ASN A 76 -21.35 1.87 1.11
C ASN A 76 -21.90 3.30 0.97
N SER A 77 -21.23 4.29 1.49
CA SER A 77 -21.64 5.71 1.32
C SER A 77 -21.30 6.27 -0.07
N VAL A 78 -20.46 5.59 -0.85
CA VAL A 78 -20.10 6.01 -2.21
C VAL A 78 -21.22 5.64 -3.18
N PRO A 79 -21.72 6.59 -4.00
CA PRO A 79 -22.84 6.33 -4.92
C PRO A 79 -22.45 5.49 -6.14
N GLY A 80 -21.16 5.43 -6.50
CA GLY A 80 -20.64 4.69 -7.66
C GLY A 80 -19.98 3.35 -7.31
N PRO A 81 -19.32 2.73 -8.29
CA PRO A 81 -18.63 1.46 -8.10
C PRO A 81 -17.34 1.63 -7.29
N VAL A 82 -17.05 0.64 -6.46
CA VAL A 82 -15.85 0.64 -5.61
C VAL A 82 -15.15 -0.70 -5.71
N TYR A 83 -13.84 -0.67 -5.91
CA TYR A 83 -12.96 -1.84 -5.74
C TYR A 83 -12.24 -1.76 -4.40
N ILE A 84 -12.33 -2.81 -3.60
CA ILE A 84 -11.67 -2.92 -2.31
C ILE A 84 -10.71 -4.09 -2.35
N ARG A 85 -9.43 -3.80 -2.28
CA ARG A 85 -8.34 -4.76 -2.25
C ARG A 85 -8.02 -5.13 -0.81
N MET A 86 -8.19 -6.40 -0.46
CA MET A 86 -8.14 -6.86 0.92
C MET A 86 -7.21 -8.06 1.09
N VAL A 87 -6.52 -8.10 2.22
CA VAL A 87 -5.75 -9.27 2.63
C VAL A 87 -6.66 -10.22 3.43
N ARG A 88 -6.36 -11.50 3.38
CA ARG A 88 -7.01 -12.54 4.19
C ARG A 88 -5.97 -13.21 5.08
N GLY A 89 -6.37 -13.59 6.29
CA GLY A 89 -5.54 -14.32 7.26
C GLY A 89 -5.17 -13.47 8.46
N ALA A 90 -4.40 -14.05 9.36
CA ALA A 90 -3.92 -13.39 10.56
C ALA A 90 -2.90 -12.30 10.20
N LEU A 91 -3.28 -11.05 10.37
CA LEU A 91 -2.43 -9.88 10.26
C LEU A 91 -2.45 -9.11 11.58
N PRO A 92 -1.33 -8.47 11.96
CA PRO A 92 -1.35 -7.59 13.11
C PRO A 92 -2.31 -6.43 12.86
N ARG A 93 -3.05 -6.02 13.88
CA ARG A 93 -3.82 -4.79 13.84
C ARG A 93 -2.84 -3.63 14.08
N LEU A 94 -2.57 -2.87 13.04
CA LEU A 94 -1.58 -1.77 13.06
C LEU A 94 -2.16 -0.47 13.61
N PHE A 95 -3.48 -0.31 13.55
CA PHE A 95 -4.16 0.94 13.89
C PHE A 95 -5.25 0.71 14.94
N PRO A 96 -5.51 1.71 15.82
CA PRO A 96 -6.62 1.64 16.78
C PRO A 96 -7.95 1.44 16.05
N ALA A 97 -8.86 0.65 16.61
CA ALA A 97 -10.19 0.42 16.03
C ALA A 97 -11.04 1.70 15.86
N SER A 98 -10.71 2.74 16.61
CA SER A 98 -11.34 4.07 16.51
C SER A 98 -10.85 4.89 15.32
N ASP A 99 -9.69 4.56 14.76
CA ASP A 99 -9.05 5.31 13.67
C ASP A 99 -9.66 4.95 12.32
N LYS A 100 -10.71 5.65 11.94
CA LYS A 100 -11.46 5.39 10.71
C LYS A 100 -10.79 6.02 9.50
N ILE A 101 -10.70 5.25 8.42
CA ILE A 101 -10.24 5.78 7.13
C ILE A 101 -11.24 6.81 6.58
N LYS A 102 -10.71 7.74 5.78
CA LYS A 102 -11.50 8.73 5.05
C LYS A 102 -11.17 8.64 3.57
N LEU A 103 -12.16 8.86 2.73
CA LEU A 103 -11.95 8.87 1.28
C LEU A 103 -10.89 9.91 0.91
N ASP A 104 -9.93 9.50 0.09
CA ASP A 104 -8.84 10.33 -0.43
C ASP A 104 -8.01 11.05 0.67
N LYS A 105 -7.87 10.37 1.82
CA LYS A 105 -7.01 10.83 2.92
C LYS A 105 -6.11 9.70 3.37
N ALA A 106 -4.82 9.94 3.35
CA ALA A 106 -3.84 9.03 3.90
C ALA A 106 -3.74 9.21 5.43
N ARG A 107 -3.43 8.13 6.12
CA ARG A 107 -3.11 8.20 7.56
C ARG A 107 -1.64 8.59 7.72
N ILE A 108 -1.37 9.67 8.46
CA ILE A 108 -0.01 10.09 8.81
C ILE A 108 0.45 9.26 10.00
N LEU A 109 1.49 8.46 9.81
CA LEU A 109 2.05 7.58 10.85
C LEU A 109 3.21 8.25 11.60
N THR A 110 4.06 8.98 10.88
CA THR A 110 5.10 9.83 11.46
C THR A 110 5.21 11.13 10.67
N GLN A 111 5.73 12.18 11.30
CA GLN A 111 6.00 13.45 10.65
C GLN A 111 7.50 13.71 10.59
N GLY A 112 8.00 14.22 9.48
CA GLY A 112 9.41 14.51 9.25
C GLY A 112 9.64 15.23 7.93
N GLU A 113 10.84 15.76 7.75
CA GLU A 113 11.18 16.62 6.61
C GLU A 113 12.23 16.00 5.67
N ASP A 114 12.99 14.99 6.13
CA ASP A 114 14.08 14.45 5.32
C ASP A 114 13.56 13.62 4.16
N LEU A 115 12.61 12.72 4.43
CA LEU A 115 12.05 11.78 3.46
C LEU A 115 10.53 11.70 3.58
N VAL A 116 9.86 11.46 2.45
CA VAL A 116 8.47 11.01 2.41
C VAL A 116 8.43 9.54 2.03
N ILE A 117 7.77 8.73 2.85
CA ILE A 117 7.48 7.32 2.56
C ILE A 117 5.97 7.15 2.46
N LEU A 118 5.50 6.59 1.35
CA LEU A 118 4.11 6.20 1.17
C LEU A 118 4.05 4.68 1.05
N SER A 119 3.28 4.05 1.91
CA SER A 119 3.07 2.60 1.88
C SER A 119 1.60 2.26 1.78
N SER A 120 1.27 1.11 1.18
CA SER A 120 -0.09 0.60 1.11
C SER A 120 -0.17 -0.89 1.46
N GLY A 121 -1.34 -1.33 1.89
CA GLY A 121 -1.59 -2.74 2.19
C GLY A 121 -0.59 -3.33 3.18
N ILE A 122 -0.16 -4.56 2.93
CA ILE A 122 0.77 -5.30 3.78
C ILE A 122 2.18 -4.68 3.87
N CYS A 123 2.52 -3.78 2.96
CA CYS A 123 3.83 -3.13 2.96
C CYS A 123 3.96 -2.10 4.09
N THR A 124 2.85 -1.65 4.66
CA THR A 124 2.86 -0.65 5.74
C THR A 124 3.54 -1.17 7.00
N GLU A 125 3.33 -2.42 7.38
CA GLU A 125 4.02 -3.04 8.52
C GLU A 125 5.54 -3.00 8.35
N GLU A 126 6.04 -3.39 7.19
CA GLU A 126 7.47 -3.37 6.89
C GLU A 126 8.03 -1.94 6.83
N ALA A 127 7.26 -1.00 6.28
CA ALA A 127 7.65 0.40 6.26
C ALA A 127 7.73 0.99 7.68
N MET A 128 6.79 0.68 8.57
CA MET A 128 6.81 1.11 9.98
C MET A 128 8.08 0.62 10.69
N ARG A 129 8.47 -0.65 10.49
CA ARG A 129 9.72 -1.22 11.06
C ARG A 129 10.95 -0.44 10.61
N ALA A 130 11.03 -0.14 9.33
CA ALA A 130 12.16 0.62 8.78
C ALA A 130 12.16 2.07 9.27
N VAL A 131 10.99 2.72 9.33
CA VAL A 131 10.85 4.12 9.77
C VAL A 131 11.25 4.29 11.24
N GLU A 132 10.88 3.36 12.12
CA GLU A 132 11.32 3.37 13.52
C GLU A 132 12.85 3.43 13.61
N ILE A 133 13.55 2.58 12.86
CA ILE A 133 15.02 2.55 12.86
C ILE A 133 15.62 3.82 12.25
N LEU A 134 15.01 4.34 11.18
CA LEU A 134 15.46 5.57 10.53
C LEU A 134 15.38 6.77 11.48
N ASN A 135 14.28 6.90 12.21
CA ASN A 135 14.09 7.95 13.21
C ASN A 135 15.14 7.84 14.32
N ASN A 136 15.45 6.62 14.78
CA ASN A 136 16.52 6.36 15.77
C ASN A 136 17.94 6.66 15.22
N ARG A 137 18.08 6.83 13.91
CA ARG A 137 19.32 7.22 13.22
C ARG A 137 19.32 8.70 12.78
N ASN A 138 18.43 9.51 13.36
CA ASN A 138 18.25 10.93 13.05
C ASN A 138 17.93 11.21 11.58
N ILE A 139 17.10 10.36 10.96
CA ILE A 139 16.49 10.60 9.66
C ILE A 139 15.01 10.78 9.90
N SER A 140 14.53 12.00 9.78
CA SER A 140 13.13 12.33 10.00
C SER A 140 12.29 11.94 8.80
N VAL A 141 11.26 11.11 9.03
CA VAL A 141 10.44 10.54 7.97
C VAL A 141 8.99 11.00 8.12
N ASN A 142 8.44 11.54 7.05
CA ASN A 142 6.99 11.71 6.93
C ASN A 142 6.41 10.44 6.27
N HIS A 143 5.79 9.57 7.08
CA HIS A 143 5.28 8.28 6.64
C HIS A 143 3.76 8.30 6.54
N PHE A 144 3.25 8.02 5.34
CA PHE A 144 1.84 7.91 5.03
C PHE A 144 1.45 6.45 4.78
N HIS A 145 0.39 6.01 5.45
CA HIS A 145 -0.34 4.82 5.05
C HIS A 145 -1.48 5.22 4.10
N VAL A 146 -1.39 4.76 2.86
CA VAL A 146 -2.32 5.11 1.79
C VAL A 146 -3.35 4.00 1.62
N THR A 147 -4.62 4.33 1.87
CA THR A 147 -5.75 3.40 1.67
C THR A 147 -6.54 3.70 0.40
N THR A 148 -6.56 4.95 -0.07
CA THR A 148 -7.25 5.35 -1.30
C THR A 148 -6.25 5.53 -2.42
N LEU A 149 -6.39 4.72 -3.49
CA LEU A 149 -5.52 4.76 -4.68
C LEU A 149 -6.19 5.44 -5.88
N LYS A 150 -7.50 5.63 -5.81
CA LYS A 150 -8.30 6.45 -6.73
C LYS A 150 -9.58 6.91 -6.00
N PRO A 151 -9.81 8.24 -5.91
CA PRO A 151 -8.91 9.31 -6.34
C PRO A 151 -7.59 9.34 -5.56
N PHE A 152 -6.60 10.11 -6.00
CA PHE A 152 -5.32 10.29 -5.33
C PHE A 152 -4.95 11.78 -5.35
N THR A 153 -5.66 12.56 -4.54
CA THR A 153 -5.58 14.04 -4.54
C THR A 153 -5.40 14.64 -3.14
N ASP A 154 -4.95 13.82 -2.17
CA ASP A 154 -4.73 14.28 -0.79
C ASP A 154 -3.70 15.41 -0.72
N PRO A 155 -4.09 16.63 -0.32
CA PRO A 155 -3.20 17.79 -0.26
C PRO A 155 -2.07 17.63 0.75
N GLU A 156 -2.21 16.80 1.79
CA GLU A 156 -1.15 16.53 2.76
C GLU A 156 0.00 15.76 2.12
N ILE A 157 -0.32 14.79 1.24
CA ILE A 157 0.70 14.07 0.46
C ILE A 157 1.43 15.05 -0.47
N LEU A 158 0.69 15.88 -1.19
CA LEU A 158 1.26 16.88 -2.09
C LEU A 158 2.19 17.83 -1.35
N TYR A 159 1.74 18.37 -0.21
CA TYR A 159 2.51 19.25 0.64
C TYR A 159 3.80 18.60 1.13
N ALA A 160 3.70 17.36 1.64
CA ALA A 160 4.86 16.61 2.13
C ALA A 160 5.89 16.36 1.02
N ILE A 161 5.43 15.92 -0.16
CA ILE A 161 6.31 15.69 -1.32
C ILE A 161 7.01 17.00 -1.74
N LYS A 162 6.29 18.10 -1.79
CA LYS A 162 6.85 19.42 -2.16
C LYS A 162 7.98 19.85 -1.22
N ASN A 163 7.87 19.55 0.07
CA ASN A 163 8.78 20.05 1.09
C ASN A 163 9.88 19.07 1.51
N THR A 164 9.84 17.80 1.08
CA THR A 164 10.84 16.81 1.46
C THR A 164 12.23 17.16 0.95
N LYS A 165 13.25 16.90 1.77
CA LYS A 165 14.65 17.24 1.51
C LYS A 165 15.30 16.29 0.47
N PHE A 166 15.20 14.98 0.68
CA PHE A 166 15.92 14.01 -0.16
C PHE A 166 15.05 13.37 -1.24
N GLY A 167 13.73 13.28 -1.03
CA GLY A 167 12.81 12.70 -2.00
C GLY A 167 11.77 11.76 -1.39
N VAL A 168 11.19 10.95 -2.26
CA VAL A 168 10.02 10.13 -1.98
C VAL A 168 10.31 8.65 -2.22
N ILE A 169 9.81 7.78 -1.35
CA ILE A 169 9.80 6.33 -1.56
C ILE A 169 8.37 5.83 -1.48
N THR A 170 7.95 5.01 -2.45
CA THR A 170 6.69 4.26 -2.36
C THR A 170 6.96 2.79 -2.11
N MET A 171 6.09 2.13 -1.33
CA MET A 171 6.19 0.71 -1.03
C MET A 171 4.84 0.03 -1.16
N GLU A 172 4.73 -0.92 -2.09
CA GLU A 172 3.48 -1.56 -2.48
C GLU A 172 3.62 -3.03 -2.85
N ASN A 173 2.60 -3.83 -2.55
CA ASN A 173 2.48 -5.23 -2.98
C ASN A 173 1.82 -5.32 -4.35
N HIS A 174 2.42 -4.71 -5.35
CA HIS A 174 1.90 -4.58 -6.70
C HIS A 174 3.06 -4.45 -7.68
N THR A 175 2.82 -4.57 -8.98
CA THR A 175 3.83 -4.21 -9.98
C THR A 175 4.15 -2.73 -9.93
N LYS A 176 5.35 -2.34 -10.36
CA LYS A 176 5.79 -0.93 -10.45
C LYS A 176 4.93 -0.07 -11.38
N ILE A 177 4.09 -0.70 -12.21
CA ILE A 177 3.30 -0.04 -13.24
C ILE A 177 1.85 0.07 -12.78
N GLY A 178 1.31 1.28 -12.71
CA GLY A 178 -0.10 1.55 -12.47
C GLY A 178 -0.57 1.52 -11.00
N GLY A 179 0.30 1.16 -10.03
CA GLY A 179 -0.01 1.17 -8.61
C GLY A 179 0.30 2.49 -7.90
N LEU A 180 0.52 2.43 -6.57
CA LEU A 180 0.83 3.59 -5.71
C LEU A 180 2.02 4.41 -6.23
N GLY A 181 3.11 3.73 -6.63
CA GLY A 181 4.28 4.42 -7.16
C GLY A 181 4.01 5.16 -8.47
N THR A 182 2.99 4.77 -9.23
CA THR A 182 2.54 5.49 -10.42
C THR A 182 1.69 6.68 -10.03
N CYS A 183 0.78 6.56 -9.05
CA CYS A 183 0.02 7.70 -8.51
C CYS A 183 0.95 8.83 -8.07
N VAL A 184 2.00 8.48 -7.34
CA VAL A 184 2.99 9.47 -6.85
C VAL A 184 3.82 10.07 -8.00
N ALA A 185 4.17 9.28 -9.01
CA ALA A 185 4.88 9.78 -10.19
C ALA A 185 4.02 10.77 -10.99
N GLU A 186 2.73 10.46 -11.18
CA GLU A 186 1.73 11.33 -11.80
C GLU A 186 1.63 12.65 -11.02
N LEU A 187 1.45 12.59 -9.68
CA LEU A 187 1.37 13.76 -8.82
C LEU A 187 2.62 14.65 -8.91
N ILE A 188 3.82 14.05 -8.88
CA ILE A 188 5.09 14.78 -9.01
C ILE A 188 5.16 15.49 -10.37
N ALA A 189 4.77 14.81 -11.45
CA ALA A 189 4.81 15.34 -12.80
C ALA A 189 3.79 16.46 -13.02
N GLU A 190 2.51 16.24 -12.65
CA GLU A 190 1.41 17.20 -12.82
C GLU A 190 1.67 18.52 -12.08
N HIS A 191 2.30 18.44 -10.90
CA HIS A 191 2.64 19.61 -10.10
C HIS A 191 4.07 20.13 -10.29
N CYS A 192 4.83 19.60 -11.26
CA CYS A 192 6.21 20.02 -11.57
C CYS A 192 7.13 20.07 -10.34
N LEU A 193 7.03 19.09 -9.43
CA LEU A 193 7.70 19.15 -8.11
C LEU A 193 9.21 18.92 -8.15
N ASN A 194 9.75 18.38 -9.22
CA ASN A 194 11.19 18.05 -9.37
C ASN A 194 11.76 17.26 -8.18
N LYS A 195 11.06 16.22 -7.72
CA LYS A 195 11.48 15.36 -6.59
C LYS A 195 11.92 13.99 -7.08
N LYS A 196 12.95 13.46 -6.43
CA LYS A 196 13.39 12.06 -6.68
C LYS A 196 12.34 11.10 -6.13
N LEU A 197 11.96 10.11 -6.94
CA LEU A 197 11.05 9.03 -6.56
C LEU A 197 11.76 7.68 -6.69
N LYS A 198 11.70 6.87 -5.64
CA LYS A 198 12.09 5.46 -5.63
C LYS A 198 10.87 4.59 -5.35
N LYS A 199 10.67 3.53 -6.13
CA LYS A 199 9.55 2.61 -6.00
C LYS A 199 10.04 1.26 -5.48
N ILE A 200 9.47 0.78 -4.38
CA ILE A 200 9.60 -0.59 -3.88
C ILE A 200 8.32 -1.31 -4.23
N ALA A 201 8.40 -2.17 -5.22
CA ALA A 201 7.28 -2.91 -5.78
C ALA A 201 7.82 -4.10 -6.57
N LEU A 202 6.95 -4.98 -7.04
CA LEU A 202 7.33 -6.05 -7.95
C LEU A 202 7.87 -5.48 -9.26
N ASN A 203 9.05 -5.92 -9.66
CA ASN A 203 9.58 -5.62 -10.97
C ASN A 203 8.69 -6.28 -12.04
N ASP A 204 8.91 -5.97 -13.30
CA ASP A 204 8.15 -6.53 -14.42
C ASP A 204 8.39 -8.05 -14.53
N THR A 205 7.76 -8.81 -13.62
CA THR A 205 7.91 -10.26 -13.50
C THR A 205 6.69 -10.91 -12.84
N TYR A 206 6.37 -12.12 -13.28
CA TYR A 206 5.46 -12.99 -12.55
C TYR A 206 6.17 -13.70 -11.40
N LEU A 207 5.42 -14.01 -10.33
CA LEU A 207 5.95 -14.64 -9.14
C LEU A 207 5.67 -16.15 -9.17
N HIS A 208 6.54 -16.92 -8.53
CA HIS A 208 6.26 -18.34 -8.25
C HIS A 208 5.49 -18.50 -6.93
N GLY A 209 4.99 -19.71 -6.67
CA GLY A 209 4.29 -20.05 -5.43
C GLY A 209 5.29 -20.21 -4.27
N ALA A 210 5.05 -19.48 -3.18
CA ALA A 210 5.82 -19.60 -1.94
C ALA A 210 5.13 -18.82 -0.80
N SER A 211 5.67 -18.93 0.43
CA SER A 211 5.16 -18.17 1.57
C SER A 211 5.36 -16.65 1.39
N LYS A 212 4.44 -15.85 1.95
CA LYS A 212 4.53 -14.37 1.97
C LYS A 212 5.92 -13.89 2.37
N ARG A 213 6.44 -14.37 3.52
CA ARG A 213 7.75 -13.96 4.05
C ARG A 213 8.90 -14.23 3.08
N TYR A 214 8.91 -15.39 2.44
CA TYR A 214 9.92 -15.72 1.44
C TYR A 214 9.83 -14.81 0.21
N LEU A 215 8.61 -14.59 -0.30
CA LEU A 215 8.39 -13.74 -1.47
C LEU A 215 8.76 -12.28 -1.20
N MET A 216 8.40 -11.72 -0.03
CA MET A 216 8.82 -10.37 0.36
C MET A 216 10.33 -10.19 0.30
N LYS A 217 11.07 -11.12 0.89
CA LYS A 217 12.53 -11.10 0.87
C LYS A 217 13.10 -11.28 -0.54
N LYS A 218 12.59 -12.28 -1.28
CA LYS A 218 13.09 -12.60 -2.63
C LYS A 218 12.88 -11.46 -3.62
N TYR A 219 11.76 -10.77 -3.54
CA TYR A 219 11.42 -9.68 -4.46
C TYR A 219 11.72 -8.29 -3.89
N SER A 220 12.43 -8.24 -2.75
CA SER A 220 12.89 -6.99 -2.12
C SER A 220 11.72 -6.02 -1.86
N ILE A 221 10.66 -6.54 -1.22
CA ILE A 221 9.50 -5.78 -0.76
C ILE A 221 9.41 -5.90 0.76
N ASP A 222 10.50 -5.60 1.45
CA ASP A 222 10.66 -5.70 2.90
C ASP A 222 11.34 -4.45 3.47
N ALA A 223 11.45 -4.39 4.77
CA ALA A 223 12.10 -3.28 5.47
C ALA A 223 13.57 -3.09 5.06
N ASN A 224 14.30 -4.17 4.74
CA ASN A 224 15.68 -4.07 4.26
C ASN A 224 15.75 -3.34 2.91
N ALA A 225 14.83 -3.64 2.00
CA ALA A 225 14.75 -2.96 0.72
C ALA A 225 14.46 -1.46 0.90
N LEU A 226 13.62 -1.11 1.88
CA LEU A 226 13.33 0.29 2.20
C LEU A 226 14.58 1.02 2.71
N ILE A 227 15.33 0.43 3.65
CA ILE A 227 16.58 1.01 4.12
C ILE A 227 17.57 1.22 2.97
N ALA A 228 17.73 0.23 2.09
CA ALA A 228 18.62 0.35 0.93
C ALA A 228 18.21 1.50 -0.01
N LYS A 229 16.90 1.72 -0.21
CA LYS A 229 16.41 2.85 -1.00
C LYS A 229 16.59 4.20 -0.30
N VAL A 230 16.48 4.23 1.01
CA VAL A 230 16.80 5.43 1.80
C VAL A 230 18.28 5.77 1.64
N GLU A 231 19.20 4.82 1.86
CA GLU A 231 20.64 5.02 1.67
C GLU A 231 20.98 5.55 0.28
N GLU A 232 20.32 5.01 -0.75
CA GLU A 232 20.47 5.48 -2.14
C GLU A 232 20.04 6.94 -2.32
N LEU A 233 18.93 7.37 -1.67
CA LEU A 233 18.43 8.75 -1.76
C LEU A 233 19.28 9.74 -0.99
N ILE A 234 19.71 9.38 0.23
CA ILE A 234 20.50 10.29 1.09
C ILE A 234 22.00 10.28 0.74
N GLY A 235 22.45 9.33 -0.09
CA GLY A 235 23.83 9.23 -0.54
C GLY A 235 24.84 8.76 0.52
N ARG A 236 24.37 8.09 1.59
CA ARG A 236 25.24 7.56 2.66
C ARG A 236 24.74 6.22 3.20
N LYS A 237 25.68 5.38 3.69
CA LYS A 237 25.35 4.13 4.38
C LYS A 237 24.95 4.37 5.83
N LEU A 238 23.93 3.64 6.28
CA LEU A 238 23.41 3.73 7.65
C LEU A 238 23.90 2.59 8.55
N TYR A 239 24.51 1.56 7.95
CA TYR A 239 25.02 0.37 8.66
C TYR A 239 23.98 -0.30 9.57
N ILE A 240 22.72 -0.36 9.09
CA ILE A 240 21.62 -1.04 9.76
C ILE A 240 21.73 -2.53 9.52
N LEU A 241 21.72 -3.32 10.57
CA LEU A 241 21.83 -4.78 10.50
C LEU A 241 20.45 -5.43 10.51
N ASN A 242 20.34 -6.64 9.96
CA ASN A 242 19.11 -7.42 10.00
C ASN A 242 18.57 -7.64 11.43
N LYS A 243 19.47 -7.74 12.44
CA LYS A 243 19.07 -7.84 13.83
C LYS A 243 18.36 -6.58 14.35
N ASP A 244 18.75 -5.40 13.86
CA ASP A 244 18.14 -4.13 14.25
C ASP A 244 16.69 -4.09 13.75
N LEU A 245 16.47 -4.49 12.50
CA LEU A 245 15.11 -4.60 11.92
C LEU A 245 14.26 -5.70 12.57
N ALA A 246 14.87 -6.79 12.99
CA ALA A 246 14.18 -7.85 13.71
C ALA A 246 13.78 -7.44 15.14
N SER A 247 14.52 -6.51 15.76
CA SER A 247 14.21 -5.96 17.08
C SER A 247 13.28 -4.74 17.05
N ALA A 248 13.03 -4.16 15.88
CA ALA A 248 12.10 -3.05 15.74
C ALA A 248 10.70 -3.46 16.20
N ARG A 249 10.18 -2.76 17.19
CA ARG A 249 8.84 -3.00 17.73
C ARG A 249 7.85 -2.06 17.06
N ILE A 250 6.80 -2.65 16.55
CA ILE A 250 5.63 -1.90 16.11
C ILE A 250 4.55 -2.11 17.15
N ASP A 251 3.95 -1.02 17.60
CA ASP A 251 2.77 -1.12 18.44
C ASP A 251 1.65 -1.77 17.63
N THR A 252 1.09 -2.84 18.18
CA THR A 252 -0.04 -3.55 17.60
C THR A 252 -1.19 -3.57 18.59
N TYR A 253 -2.39 -3.33 18.07
CA TYR A 253 -3.60 -3.24 18.87
C TYR A 253 -4.28 -4.62 18.89
N PHE A 254 -3.87 -5.49 19.82
CA PHE A 254 -4.54 -6.78 20.04
C PHE A 254 -5.70 -6.62 21.01
N ASN A 255 -6.85 -7.16 20.61
CA ASN A 255 -7.94 -7.42 21.54
C ASN A 255 -7.97 -8.94 21.76
N GLU A 256 -7.77 -9.42 23.01
CA GLU A 256 -7.71 -10.86 23.35
C GLU A 256 -8.95 -11.64 22.87
N LYS A 257 -10.10 -10.97 22.77
CA LYS A 257 -11.34 -11.56 22.24
C LYS A 257 -11.31 -11.86 20.71
N GLN A 258 -10.31 -11.39 19.99
CA GLN A 258 -10.17 -11.62 18.54
C GLN A 258 -9.27 -12.82 18.19
N GLN A 259 -8.57 -13.41 19.16
CA GLN A 259 -7.81 -14.63 18.95
C GLN A 259 -8.67 -15.88 18.72
N GLU A 260 -9.90 -15.87 19.19
CA GLU A 260 -10.83 -17.00 19.05
C GLU A 260 -11.62 -17.00 17.73
N ALA A 261 -11.50 -15.94 16.90
CA ALA A 261 -12.26 -15.77 15.66
C ALA A 261 -11.42 -16.11 14.40
N LEU A 262 -10.23 -16.65 14.56
CA LEU A 262 -9.32 -17.11 13.53
C LEU A 262 -9.20 -18.63 13.52
#